data_6d1966f24d79831367f8b257c3d8f4a6
#
_entry.id   6d1966f24d79831367f8b257c3d8f4a6
#
_cell.length_a   1.000
_cell.length_b   1.000
_cell.length_c   1.000
_cell.angle_alpha   90.00
_cell.angle_beta   90.00
_cell.angle_gamma   90.00
#
_symmetry.space_group_name_H-M   'P 1'
#
loop_
_entity.id
_entity.type
_entity.pdbx_description
1 polymer ?
#
loop_
_entity_poly.entity_id
_entity_poly.type
_entity_poly.pdbx_seq_one_letter_code
_entity_poly.pdbx_strand_id
1 'polypeptide(L)'
;MIRRPPRSTPKPSSAASDVYKRQALQAILSQSFSPLEVIVIDDGSTDNSVQIIERIAKKNPAVKFYRNVKNEGVWYSSNRGAKIATGEYIYFCAADDRVCPGFFEKSVKILNQNPQAGLSSALLKIIGKDGNDEMWAKTPVISSTECFLSADQVRRTLQKHGFWFTGHTVIFRRDYIFKDEDADVWDPELYQFADHIVTMIVATKHGVCFIPEILATWRTYTGLSGYADTHFLSEEAKTISALDKMVQIMNSKEYTLFFPDDLVEAYISKCMHAVQSMRLKQMHNEMIDYMKTTRSLQKSESLLDKFVYLIIKMLDVFKFFFVKSYFYYRRTHINVFSLIRNIVSYRRGLKIYKNSKFN
;
A
#
# COMPACT_ATOMS: atom_id res chain seq x y z
N MET A 1 28.92 -0.38 31.07
CA MET A 1 28.94 -0.22 29.58
C MET A 1 27.59 0.28 29.13
N ILE A 2 27.52 1.54 28.71
CA ILE A 2 26.27 2.16 28.28
C ILE A 2 26.03 1.74 26.81
N ARG A 3 24.99 0.94 26.54
CA ARG A 3 24.57 0.59 25.17
C ARG A 3 24.01 1.84 24.49
N ARG A 4 24.61 2.27 23.41
CA ARG A 4 24.04 3.31 22.54
C ARG A 4 22.75 2.78 21.89
N PRO A 5 21.68 3.59 21.80
CA PRO A 5 20.47 3.20 21.10
C PRO A 5 20.77 3.03 19.59
N PRO A 6 20.03 2.19 18.85
CA PRO A 6 20.21 2.00 17.43
C PRO A 6 20.06 3.35 16.71
N ARG A 7 20.96 3.65 15.78
CA ARG A 7 20.88 4.85 14.94
C ARG A 7 19.56 4.82 14.17
N SER A 8 18.73 5.81 14.41
CA SER A 8 17.56 6.07 13.58
C SER A 8 18.04 6.24 12.13
N THR A 9 17.38 5.54 11.18
CA THR A 9 17.53 5.81 9.76
C THR A 9 17.37 7.31 9.52
N PRO A 10 18.24 7.95 8.73
CA PRO A 10 18.12 9.38 8.47
C PRO A 10 16.74 9.65 7.86
N LYS A 11 15.93 10.46 8.53
CA LYS A 11 14.74 11.06 7.91
C LYS A 11 15.22 11.83 6.68
N PRO A 12 14.47 11.84 5.55
CA PRO A 12 14.78 12.74 4.44
C PRO A 12 15.00 14.14 4.99
N SER A 13 15.98 14.88 4.48
CA SER A 13 16.19 16.25 4.94
C SER A 13 14.90 17.03 4.77
N SER A 14 14.54 17.92 5.71
CA SER A 14 13.31 18.72 5.66
C SER A 14 13.12 19.41 4.30
N ALA A 15 14.19 19.90 3.68
CA ALA A 15 14.19 20.52 2.36
C ALA A 15 13.72 19.57 1.22
N ALA A 16 14.09 18.26 1.27
CA ALA A 16 13.63 17.29 0.28
C ALA A 16 12.12 16.97 0.46
N SER A 17 11.67 16.85 1.72
CA SER A 17 10.25 16.66 2.03
C SER A 17 9.38 17.81 1.51
N ASP A 18 9.82 19.04 1.65
CA ASP A 18 9.11 20.25 1.21
C ASP A 18 8.93 20.30 -0.32
N VAL A 19 9.96 19.89 -1.05
CA VAL A 19 9.91 19.82 -2.53
C VAL A 19 8.86 18.82 -2.99
N TYR A 20 8.81 17.64 -2.37
CA TYR A 20 7.86 16.57 -2.77
C TYR A 20 6.41 16.95 -2.46
N LYS A 21 6.14 17.51 -1.29
CA LYS A 21 4.80 18.00 -0.91
C LYS A 21 4.28 19.05 -1.88
N ARG A 22 5.15 19.99 -2.27
CA ARG A 22 4.82 20.98 -3.29
C ARG A 22 4.52 20.33 -4.64
N GLN A 23 5.33 19.37 -5.08
CA GLN A 23 5.15 18.70 -6.36
C GLN A 23 3.85 17.88 -6.40
N ALA A 24 3.51 17.17 -5.31
CA ALA A 24 2.27 16.42 -5.20
C ALA A 24 1.05 17.34 -5.35
N LEU A 25 1.03 18.45 -4.60
CA LEU A 25 -0.08 19.43 -4.66
C LEU A 25 -0.17 20.13 -6.02
N GLN A 26 0.96 20.48 -6.63
CA GLN A 26 0.98 21.04 -7.98
C GLN A 26 0.47 20.07 -9.03
N ALA A 27 0.82 18.76 -8.94
CA ALA A 27 0.34 17.75 -9.86
C ALA A 27 -1.19 17.59 -9.81
N ILE A 28 -1.79 17.73 -8.63
CA ILE A 28 -3.25 17.73 -8.44
C ILE A 28 -3.87 19.00 -9.05
N LEU A 29 -3.33 20.17 -8.73
CA LEU A 29 -3.88 21.46 -9.18
C LEU A 29 -3.71 21.71 -10.68
N SER A 30 -2.77 21.02 -11.34
CA SER A 30 -2.51 21.14 -12.78
C SER A 30 -3.29 20.16 -13.65
N GLN A 31 -4.19 19.37 -13.07
CA GLN A 31 -5.02 18.43 -13.84
C GLN A 31 -5.97 19.19 -14.79
N SER A 32 -6.19 18.64 -15.99
CA SER A 32 -7.14 19.18 -16.99
C SER A 32 -8.58 19.21 -16.45
N PHE A 33 -8.96 18.19 -15.70
CA PHE A 33 -10.20 18.16 -14.93
C PHE A 33 -9.90 18.66 -13.52
N SER A 34 -10.21 19.93 -13.25
CA SER A 34 -9.92 20.56 -11.96
C SER A 34 -10.77 19.97 -10.84
N PRO A 35 -10.16 19.62 -9.69
CA PRO A 35 -10.92 19.19 -8.53
C PRO A 35 -11.79 20.32 -7.98
N LEU A 36 -12.98 19.97 -7.48
CA LEU A 36 -13.88 20.90 -6.78
C LEU A 36 -13.18 21.52 -5.55
N GLU A 37 -12.45 20.68 -4.84
CA GLU A 37 -11.69 21.04 -3.65
C GLU A 37 -10.47 20.13 -3.48
N VAL A 38 -9.45 20.67 -2.85
CA VAL A 38 -8.24 19.96 -2.43
C VAL A 38 -8.08 20.15 -0.94
N ILE A 39 -8.50 19.15 -0.17
CA ILE A 39 -8.43 19.16 1.29
C ILE A 39 -7.03 18.70 1.70
N VAL A 40 -6.27 19.57 2.34
CA VAL A 40 -4.94 19.28 2.85
C VAL A 40 -4.99 19.24 4.37
N ILE A 41 -4.66 18.09 4.94
CA ILE A 41 -4.57 17.91 6.39
C ILE A 41 -3.08 17.83 6.78
N ASP A 42 -2.60 18.80 7.54
CA ASP A 42 -1.28 18.75 8.17
C ASP A 42 -1.37 18.03 9.52
N ASP A 43 -0.66 16.94 9.65
CA ASP A 43 -0.69 16.09 10.85
C ASP A 43 0.41 16.48 11.85
N GLY A 44 0.46 17.77 12.22
CA GLY A 44 1.40 18.28 13.21
C GLY A 44 2.82 18.42 12.71
N SER A 45 3.04 18.80 11.46
CA SER A 45 4.39 19.01 10.90
C SER A 45 5.17 20.04 11.68
N THR A 46 6.48 19.78 11.88
CA THR A 46 7.44 20.65 12.56
C THR A 46 8.45 21.31 11.59
N ASP A 47 8.33 21.00 10.30
CA ASP A 47 9.12 21.58 9.20
C ASP A 47 8.39 22.75 8.52
N ASN A 48 8.88 23.22 7.36
CA ASN A 48 8.28 24.33 6.61
C ASN A 48 7.01 23.94 5.84
N SER A 49 6.43 22.74 6.05
CA SER A 49 5.26 22.27 5.31
C SER A 49 4.07 23.20 5.43
N VAL A 50 3.79 23.68 6.64
CA VAL A 50 2.67 24.59 6.92
C VAL A 50 2.77 25.87 6.07
N GLN A 51 3.93 26.53 6.09
CA GLN A 51 4.16 27.77 5.34
C GLN A 51 4.03 27.55 3.82
N ILE A 52 4.45 26.39 3.32
CA ILE A 52 4.33 26.02 1.90
C ILE A 52 2.86 25.85 1.52
N ILE A 53 2.10 25.09 2.31
CA ILE A 53 0.70 24.80 2.07
C ILE A 53 -0.12 26.11 2.13
N GLU A 54 0.08 26.93 3.17
CA GLU A 54 -0.60 28.23 3.31
C GLU A 54 -0.35 29.16 2.11
N ARG A 55 0.90 29.20 1.62
CA ARG A 55 1.25 29.99 0.44
C ARG A 55 0.53 29.52 -0.82
N ILE A 56 0.34 28.20 -0.97
CA ILE A 56 -0.38 27.62 -2.10
C ILE A 56 -1.88 27.87 -1.94
N ALA A 57 -2.44 27.69 -0.75
CA ALA A 57 -3.86 27.91 -0.44
C ALA A 57 -4.28 29.36 -0.68
N LYS A 58 -3.43 30.34 -0.32
CA LYS A 58 -3.67 31.77 -0.62
C LYS A 58 -3.84 32.07 -2.11
N LYS A 59 -3.22 31.27 -2.98
CA LYS A 59 -3.25 31.45 -4.45
C LYS A 59 -4.31 30.59 -5.15
N ASN A 60 -4.85 29.58 -4.46
CA ASN A 60 -5.75 28.59 -5.03
C ASN A 60 -6.96 28.38 -4.11
N PRO A 61 -8.09 29.04 -4.38
CA PRO A 61 -9.30 28.96 -3.52
C PRO A 61 -9.85 27.53 -3.36
N ALA A 62 -9.55 26.61 -4.29
CA ALA A 62 -9.93 25.22 -4.17
C ALA A 62 -9.16 24.47 -3.06
N VAL A 63 -8.02 24.99 -2.59
CA VAL A 63 -7.20 24.38 -1.53
C VAL A 63 -7.74 24.80 -0.17
N LYS A 64 -8.30 23.82 0.55
CA LYS A 64 -8.75 23.95 1.93
C LYS A 64 -7.72 23.35 2.87
N PHE A 65 -7.10 24.18 3.69
CA PHE A 65 -6.02 23.75 4.60
C PHE A 65 -6.53 23.59 6.02
N TYR A 66 -6.25 22.44 6.61
CA TYR A 66 -6.55 22.12 8.01
C TYR A 66 -5.29 21.61 8.70
N ARG A 67 -5.18 21.83 10.00
CA ARG A 67 -4.06 21.36 10.80
C ARG A 67 -4.55 20.58 12.03
N ASN A 68 -3.89 19.46 12.34
CA ASN A 68 -4.03 18.77 13.60
C ASN A 68 -3.13 19.44 14.65
N VAL A 69 -3.56 19.45 15.90
CA VAL A 69 -2.79 20.06 17.01
C VAL A 69 -1.47 19.31 17.23
N LYS A 70 -1.50 18.00 17.05
CA LYS A 70 -0.34 17.08 17.14
C LYS A 70 -0.43 16.04 16.05
N ASN A 71 0.58 15.17 15.95
CA ASN A 71 0.52 14.00 15.07
C ASN A 71 -0.48 12.99 15.63
N GLU A 72 -1.61 12.81 14.92
CA GLU A 72 -2.69 11.87 15.22
C GLU A 72 -2.62 10.60 14.35
N GLY A 73 -1.77 10.60 13.33
CA GLY A 73 -1.58 9.51 12.40
C GLY A 73 -2.37 9.63 11.09
N VAL A 74 -1.94 8.83 10.10
CA VAL A 74 -2.45 8.91 8.72
C VAL A 74 -3.94 8.63 8.63
N TRP A 75 -4.45 7.65 9.37
CA TRP A 75 -5.85 7.25 9.28
C TRP A 75 -6.80 8.26 9.93
N TYR A 76 -6.39 8.87 11.06
CA TYR A 76 -7.13 9.97 11.63
C TYR A 76 -7.23 11.16 10.67
N SER A 77 -6.11 11.58 10.09
CA SER A 77 -6.06 12.68 9.13
C SER A 77 -6.87 12.37 7.87
N SER A 78 -6.81 11.13 7.36
CA SER A 78 -7.58 10.68 6.21
C SER A 78 -9.09 10.66 6.49
N ASN A 79 -9.53 10.16 7.65
CA ASN A 79 -10.93 10.18 8.06
C ASN A 79 -11.46 11.61 8.21
N ARG A 80 -10.67 12.49 8.84
CA ARG A 80 -11.01 13.91 8.96
C ARG A 80 -11.21 14.55 7.58
N GLY A 81 -10.30 14.28 6.63
CA GLY A 81 -10.41 14.78 5.26
C GLY A 81 -11.63 14.22 4.53
N ALA A 82 -11.91 12.92 4.68
CA ALA A 82 -13.05 12.26 4.07
C ALA A 82 -14.39 12.86 4.52
N LYS A 83 -14.54 13.12 5.84
CA LYS A 83 -15.77 13.72 6.42
C LYS A 83 -16.02 15.14 5.95
N ILE A 84 -14.97 15.91 5.69
CA ILE A 84 -15.06 17.29 5.19
C ILE A 84 -15.39 17.32 3.70
N ALA A 85 -15.00 16.28 2.94
CA ALA A 85 -15.13 16.24 1.49
C ALA A 85 -16.60 16.25 1.05
N THR A 86 -16.91 17.11 0.05
CA THR A 86 -18.26 17.29 -0.49
C THR A 86 -18.41 16.82 -1.94
N GLY A 87 -17.30 16.46 -2.59
CA GLY A 87 -17.31 16.01 -3.98
C GLY A 87 -17.98 14.65 -4.17
N GLU A 88 -18.58 14.41 -5.33
CA GLU A 88 -19.16 13.12 -5.73
C GLU A 88 -18.10 12.01 -5.79
N TYR A 89 -16.87 12.37 -6.12
CA TYR A 89 -15.71 11.48 -6.21
C TYR A 89 -14.65 11.90 -5.21
N ILE A 90 -13.99 10.93 -4.58
CA ILE A 90 -12.89 11.18 -3.64
C ILE A 90 -11.63 10.43 -4.10
N TYR A 91 -10.52 11.17 -4.09
CA TYR A 91 -9.18 10.65 -4.27
C TYR A 91 -8.32 10.93 -3.03
N PHE A 92 -7.69 9.89 -2.48
CA PHE A 92 -6.76 10.01 -1.36
C PHE A 92 -5.32 10.00 -1.88
N CYS A 93 -4.57 11.06 -1.61
CA CYS A 93 -3.22 11.23 -2.08
C CYS A 93 -2.23 11.33 -0.91
N ALA A 94 -1.17 10.55 -0.94
CA ALA A 94 -0.03 10.76 -0.07
C ALA A 94 0.74 12.03 -0.51
N ALA A 95 1.34 12.73 0.45
CA ALA A 95 1.99 14.02 0.21
C ALA A 95 3.30 13.94 -0.59
N ASP A 96 3.81 12.74 -0.85
CA ASP A 96 5.05 12.46 -1.58
C ASP A 96 4.82 11.74 -2.92
N ASP A 97 3.58 11.35 -3.21
CA ASP A 97 3.20 10.72 -4.47
C ASP A 97 2.74 11.75 -5.51
N ARG A 98 2.59 11.32 -6.75
CA ARG A 98 2.20 12.21 -7.85
C ARG A 98 1.20 11.54 -8.77
N VAL A 99 0.18 12.30 -9.15
CA VAL A 99 -0.72 11.95 -10.24
C VAL A 99 -0.14 12.40 -11.58
N CYS A 100 -0.36 11.61 -12.63
CA CYS A 100 0.01 11.98 -13.99
C CYS A 100 -1.09 12.82 -14.65
N PRO A 101 -0.78 13.60 -15.70
CA PRO A 101 -1.77 14.37 -16.46
C PRO A 101 -2.91 13.48 -16.97
N GLY A 102 -4.14 13.97 -16.90
CA GLY A 102 -5.34 13.29 -17.36
C GLY A 102 -5.91 12.24 -16.39
N PHE A 103 -5.30 12.03 -15.20
CA PHE A 103 -5.78 11.03 -14.26
C PHE A 103 -7.22 11.30 -13.83
N PHE A 104 -7.53 12.52 -13.38
CA PHE A 104 -8.89 12.85 -12.92
C PHE A 104 -9.89 12.82 -14.07
N GLU A 105 -9.54 13.41 -15.23
CA GLU A 105 -10.41 13.44 -16.40
C GLU A 105 -10.83 12.04 -16.86
N LYS A 106 -9.86 11.13 -17.06
CA LYS A 106 -10.13 9.77 -17.52
C LYS A 106 -10.92 8.96 -16.49
N SER A 107 -10.54 9.10 -15.22
CA SER A 107 -11.20 8.38 -14.13
C SER A 107 -12.65 8.83 -13.94
N VAL A 108 -12.92 10.13 -13.93
CA VAL A 108 -14.29 10.66 -13.80
C VAL A 108 -15.11 10.33 -15.05
N LYS A 109 -14.52 10.44 -16.24
CA LYS A 109 -15.20 10.08 -17.50
C LYS A 109 -15.69 8.63 -17.48
N ILE A 110 -14.83 7.67 -17.15
CA ILE A 110 -15.22 6.24 -17.14
C ILE A 110 -16.20 5.93 -16.00
N LEU A 111 -16.09 6.59 -14.84
CA LEU A 111 -17.05 6.44 -13.74
C LEU A 111 -18.43 6.99 -14.11
N ASN A 112 -18.51 8.11 -14.83
CA ASN A 112 -19.75 8.68 -15.31
C ASN A 112 -20.44 7.79 -16.35
N GLN A 113 -19.67 7.10 -17.18
CA GLN A 113 -20.18 6.11 -18.14
C GLN A 113 -20.66 4.80 -17.48
N ASN A 114 -20.23 4.56 -16.23
CA ASN A 114 -20.55 3.35 -15.46
C ASN A 114 -21.03 3.73 -14.05
N PRO A 115 -22.26 4.25 -13.89
CA PRO A 115 -22.76 4.78 -12.61
C PRO A 115 -22.85 3.72 -11.50
N GLN A 116 -22.90 2.43 -11.84
CA GLN A 116 -22.85 1.31 -10.90
C GLN A 116 -21.45 1.05 -10.33
N ALA A 117 -20.37 1.55 -10.97
CA ALA A 117 -19.01 1.31 -10.52
C ALA A 117 -18.70 2.06 -9.21
N GLY A 118 -18.13 1.37 -8.25
CA GLY A 118 -17.75 1.95 -6.96
C GLY A 118 -16.48 2.76 -7.01
N LEU A 119 -15.56 2.41 -7.91
CA LEU A 119 -14.27 3.06 -8.06
C LEU A 119 -13.70 2.91 -9.47
N SER A 120 -12.76 3.79 -9.81
CA SER A 120 -11.85 3.59 -10.93
C SER A 120 -10.44 3.26 -10.42
N SER A 121 -9.66 2.55 -11.23
CA SER A 121 -8.27 2.20 -10.98
C SER A 121 -7.47 2.29 -12.27
N ALA A 122 -6.20 2.68 -12.15
CA ALA A 122 -5.25 2.76 -13.26
C ALA A 122 -3.93 2.06 -12.91
N LEU A 123 -2.97 2.09 -13.83
CA LEU A 123 -1.66 1.54 -13.60
C LEU A 123 -0.76 2.54 -12.85
N LEU A 124 0.22 2.01 -12.15
CA LEU A 124 1.15 2.73 -11.29
C LEU A 124 2.59 2.45 -11.71
N LYS A 125 3.45 3.46 -11.69
CA LYS A 125 4.91 3.27 -11.70
C LYS A 125 5.53 3.66 -10.36
N ILE A 126 6.59 2.96 -10.00
CA ILE A 126 7.40 3.24 -8.81
C ILE A 126 8.60 4.09 -9.24
N ILE A 127 8.89 5.15 -8.50
CA ILE A 127 10.08 5.97 -8.71
C ILE A 127 10.96 5.94 -7.46
N GLY A 128 12.28 5.79 -7.65
CA GLY A 128 13.24 5.83 -6.56
C GLY A 128 13.39 7.23 -5.96
N LYS A 129 14.18 7.31 -4.88
CA LYS A 129 14.42 8.56 -4.12
C LYS A 129 14.88 9.72 -5.01
N ASP A 130 15.77 9.45 -5.95
CA ASP A 130 16.37 10.48 -6.82
C ASP A 130 15.53 10.75 -8.08
N GLY A 131 14.39 10.06 -8.26
CA GLY A 131 13.52 10.20 -9.42
C GLY A 131 14.03 9.56 -10.71
N ASN A 132 15.22 8.97 -10.68
CA ASN A 132 15.89 8.41 -11.86
C ASN A 132 15.64 6.90 -12.04
N ASP A 133 15.33 6.19 -10.95
CA ASP A 133 15.02 4.76 -10.98
C ASP A 133 13.52 4.56 -11.16
N GLU A 134 13.07 4.30 -12.39
CA GLU A 134 11.69 3.97 -12.68
C GLU A 134 11.52 2.45 -12.70
N MET A 135 10.61 1.92 -11.90
CA MET A 135 10.22 0.52 -11.91
C MET A 135 8.73 0.37 -12.15
N TRP A 136 8.37 -0.67 -12.92
CA TRP A 136 6.97 -1.09 -13.02
C TRP A 136 6.47 -1.62 -11.67
N ALA A 137 5.30 -1.19 -11.22
CA ALA A 137 4.72 -1.62 -9.94
C ALA A 137 4.33 -3.10 -9.89
N LYS A 138 4.60 -3.89 -10.95
CA LYS A 138 4.26 -5.33 -11.08
C LYS A 138 2.79 -5.66 -10.81
N THR A 139 1.91 -4.64 -10.94
CA THR A 139 0.47 -4.87 -10.86
C THR A 139 0.00 -5.60 -12.12
N PRO A 140 -0.91 -6.58 -12.01
CA PRO A 140 -1.46 -7.25 -13.17
C PRO A 140 -2.17 -6.27 -14.11
N VAL A 141 -1.87 -6.34 -15.40
CA VAL A 141 -2.64 -5.66 -16.45
C VAL A 141 -3.80 -6.58 -16.81
N ILE A 142 -5.00 -6.21 -16.41
CA ILE A 142 -6.19 -7.08 -16.55
C ILE A 142 -6.94 -6.91 -17.86
N SER A 143 -6.68 -5.81 -18.59
CA SER A 143 -7.24 -5.48 -19.89
C SER A 143 -6.27 -4.58 -20.65
N SER A 144 -6.27 -4.65 -21.97
CA SER A 144 -5.53 -3.74 -22.86
C SER A 144 -6.30 -2.46 -23.18
N THR A 145 -7.58 -2.39 -22.83
CA THR A 145 -8.47 -1.25 -23.06
C THR A 145 -9.18 -0.87 -21.78
N GLU A 146 -9.69 0.36 -21.72
CA GLU A 146 -10.59 0.79 -20.65
C GLU A 146 -11.79 -0.15 -20.57
N CYS A 147 -12.14 -0.57 -19.35
CA CYS A 147 -13.28 -1.46 -19.15
C CYS A 147 -13.91 -1.29 -17.78
N PHE A 148 -15.16 -1.69 -17.67
CA PHE A 148 -15.85 -1.90 -16.40
C PHE A 148 -15.89 -3.39 -16.09
N LEU A 149 -15.50 -3.75 -14.88
CA LEU A 149 -15.66 -5.08 -14.31
C LEU A 149 -16.78 -5.05 -13.28
N SER A 150 -17.79 -5.86 -13.49
CA SER A 150 -18.84 -6.06 -12.46
C SER A 150 -18.25 -6.68 -11.19
N ALA A 151 -18.98 -6.59 -10.08
CA ALA A 151 -18.58 -7.18 -8.81
C ALA A 151 -18.14 -8.65 -8.94
N ASP A 152 -18.87 -9.46 -9.71
CA ASP A 152 -18.52 -10.87 -9.96
C ASP A 152 -17.26 -11.03 -10.80
N GLN A 153 -17.05 -10.18 -11.79
CA GLN A 153 -15.82 -10.18 -12.58
C GLN A 153 -14.62 -9.75 -11.74
N VAL A 154 -14.81 -8.77 -10.84
CA VAL A 154 -13.78 -8.34 -9.88
C VAL A 154 -13.36 -9.50 -9.00
N ARG A 155 -14.30 -10.22 -8.38
CA ARG A 155 -14.00 -11.38 -7.52
C ARG A 155 -13.21 -12.45 -8.26
N ARG A 156 -13.66 -12.85 -9.47
CA ARG A 156 -12.95 -13.83 -10.31
C ARG A 156 -11.55 -13.36 -10.73
N THR A 157 -11.40 -12.06 -11.01
CA THR A 157 -10.10 -11.49 -11.42
C THR A 157 -9.13 -11.45 -10.24
N LEU A 158 -9.61 -11.09 -9.04
CA LEU A 158 -8.82 -11.13 -7.80
C LEU A 158 -8.31 -12.54 -7.47
N GLN A 159 -9.18 -13.55 -7.61
CA GLN A 159 -8.80 -14.96 -7.42
C GLN A 159 -7.72 -15.40 -8.41
N LYS A 160 -7.86 -15.02 -9.68
CA LYS A 160 -6.96 -15.46 -10.75
C LYS A 160 -5.64 -14.71 -10.79
N HIS A 161 -5.66 -13.40 -10.65
CA HIS A 161 -4.52 -12.51 -10.90
C HIS A 161 -4.01 -11.82 -9.63
N GLY A 162 -4.77 -11.87 -8.53
CA GLY A 162 -4.50 -11.09 -7.33
C GLY A 162 -4.86 -9.61 -7.50
N PHE A 163 -4.31 -8.75 -6.62
CA PHE A 163 -4.60 -7.32 -6.65
C PHE A 163 -3.96 -6.61 -7.83
N TRP A 164 -4.73 -5.77 -8.52
CA TRP A 164 -4.25 -4.90 -9.59
C TRP A 164 -4.48 -3.41 -9.29
N PHE A 165 -5.27 -3.09 -8.27
CA PHE A 165 -5.52 -1.71 -7.86
C PHE A 165 -4.73 -1.37 -6.59
N THR A 166 -4.30 -0.11 -6.50
CA THR A 166 -3.57 0.46 -5.37
C THR A 166 -4.18 1.79 -5.00
N GLY A 167 -4.10 2.18 -3.73
CA GLY A 167 -4.64 3.46 -3.26
C GLY A 167 -4.19 4.69 -4.08
N HIS A 168 -2.97 4.62 -4.64
CA HIS A 168 -2.39 5.69 -5.47
C HIS A 168 -3.14 5.97 -6.77
N THR A 169 -3.93 5.02 -7.28
CA THR A 169 -4.64 5.13 -8.56
C THR A 169 -6.14 4.95 -8.43
N VAL A 170 -6.66 4.92 -7.21
CA VAL A 170 -8.08 4.67 -6.96
C VAL A 170 -8.81 5.99 -6.72
N ILE A 171 -9.84 6.24 -7.53
CA ILE A 171 -10.85 7.27 -7.28
C ILE A 171 -12.14 6.57 -6.92
N PHE A 172 -12.67 6.88 -5.75
CA PHE A 172 -13.91 6.31 -5.23
C PHE A 172 -15.11 7.17 -5.60
N ARG A 173 -16.25 6.54 -5.82
CA ARG A 173 -17.56 7.21 -5.68
C ARG A 173 -17.83 7.39 -4.19
N ARG A 174 -18.03 8.65 -3.75
CA ARG A 174 -18.09 9.03 -2.33
C ARG A 174 -19.11 8.21 -1.55
N ASP A 175 -20.32 8.06 -2.08
CA ASP A 175 -21.43 7.40 -1.36
C ASP A 175 -21.20 5.91 -1.09
N TYR A 176 -20.19 5.30 -1.71
CA TYR A 176 -19.89 3.89 -1.52
C TYR A 176 -18.77 3.59 -0.53
N ILE A 177 -18.09 4.61 -0.02
CA ILE A 177 -17.03 4.43 0.99
C ILE A 177 -17.50 4.68 2.42
N PHE A 178 -18.63 5.37 2.61
CA PHE A 178 -19.20 5.60 3.93
C PHE A 178 -20.27 4.55 4.24
N LYS A 179 -20.27 4.04 5.47
CA LYS A 179 -21.39 3.23 5.99
C LYS A 179 -22.58 4.10 6.36
N ASP A 180 -22.29 5.23 6.98
CA ASP A 180 -23.18 6.32 7.33
C ASP A 180 -22.38 7.63 7.30
N GLU A 181 -23.07 8.77 7.40
CA GLU A 181 -22.45 10.10 7.21
C GLU A 181 -21.34 10.41 8.23
N ASP A 182 -21.43 9.84 9.44
CA ASP A 182 -20.48 10.07 10.53
C ASP A 182 -19.40 8.98 10.67
N ALA A 183 -19.55 7.87 9.92
CA ALA A 183 -18.61 6.76 10.02
C ALA A 183 -17.20 7.12 9.55
N ASP A 184 -16.22 6.55 10.22
CA ASP A 184 -14.86 6.52 9.73
C ASP A 184 -14.74 5.60 8.51
N VAL A 185 -14.12 6.09 7.44
CA VAL A 185 -13.81 5.29 6.24
C VAL A 185 -12.71 4.29 6.55
N TRP A 186 -11.69 4.77 7.25
CA TRP A 186 -10.49 3.99 7.56
C TRP A 186 -10.50 3.58 9.03
N ASP A 187 -10.52 2.27 9.29
CA ASP A 187 -10.35 1.75 10.64
C ASP A 187 -8.86 1.73 11.03
N PRO A 188 -8.43 2.52 12.03
CA PRO A 188 -7.02 2.59 12.43
C PRO A 188 -6.45 1.25 12.94
N GLU A 189 -7.30 0.35 13.45
CA GLU A 189 -6.85 -0.97 13.92
C GLU A 189 -6.46 -1.92 12.78
N LEU A 190 -6.88 -1.61 11.54
CA LEU A 190 -6.42 -2.32 10.35
C LEU A 190 -5.02 -1.91 9.92
N TYR A 191 -4.46 -0.89 10.57
CA TYR A 191 -3.09 -0.43 10.36
C TYR A 191 -2.81 -0.21 8.86
N GLN A 192 -1.74 -0.81 8.31
CA GLN A 192 -1.38 -0.67 6.88
C GLN A 192 -2.34 -1.37 5.90
N PHE A 193 -3.36 -2.06 6.36
CA PHE A 193 -4.36 -2.72 5.49
C PHE A 193 -5.68 -1.94 5.39
N ALA A 194 -5.80 -0.79 6.06
CA ALA A 194 -7.05 -0.05 6.10
C ALA A 194 -7.52 0.39 4.70
N ASP A 195 -6.62 0.90 3.86
CA ASP A 195 -6.92 1.28 2.48
C ASP A 195 -7.24 0.08 1.59
N HIS A 196 -6.56 -1.04 1.80
CA HIS A 196 -6.81 -2.27 1.07
C HIS A 196 -8.21 -2.81 1.30
N ILE A 197 -8.65 -2.92 2.57
CA ILE A 197 -9.95 -3.53 2.87
C ILE A 197 -11.11 -2.67 2.36
N VAL A 198 -11.03 -1.34 2.52
CA VAL A 198 -12.05 -0.43 1.98
C VAL A 198 -12.12 -0.54 0.47
N THR A 199 -10.98 -0.49 -0.21
CA THR A 199 -10.93 -0.65 -1.67
C THR A 199 -11.52 -1.98 -2.13
N MET A 200 -11.21 -3.07 -1.41
CA MET A 200 -11.76 -4.40 -1.72
C MET A 200 -13.27 -4.49 -1.49
N ILE A 201 -13.77 -3.94 -0.40
CA ILE A 201 -15.21 -3.91 -0.11
C ILE A 201 -15.95 -3.19 -1.24
N VAL A 202 -15.51 -1.98 -1.57
CA VAL A 202 -16.13 -1.19 -2.64
C VAL A 202 -16.04 -1.92 -3.99
N ALA A 203 -14.87 -2.45 -4.33
CA ALA A 203 -14.65 -3.17 -5.59
C ALA A 203 -15.52 -4.44 -5.73
N THR A 204 -15.61 -5.25 -4.68
CA THR A 204 -16.35 -6.52 -4.70
C THR A 204 -17.85 -6.35 -4.54
N LYS A 205 -18.33 -5.19 -4.05
CA LYS A 205 -19.77 -4.84 -3.98
C LYS A 205 -20.26 -4.16 -5.25
N HIS A 206 -19.50 -3.24 -5.80
CA HIS A 206 -19.96 -2.29 -6.83
C HIS A 206 -19.24 -2.41 -8.17
N GLY A 207 -18.13 -3.17 -8.22
CA GLY A 207 -17.30 -3.26 -9.43
C GLY A 207 -16.29 -2.12 -9.59
N VAL A 208 -15.46 -2.26 -10.62
CA VAL A 208 -14.28 -1.41 -10.87
C VAL A 208 -14.22 -0.98 -12.32
N CYS A 209 -14.00 0.30 -12.57
CA CYS A 209 -13.54 0.79 -13.86
C CYS A 209 -12.00 0.70 -13.93
N PHE A 210 -11.46 0.07 -14.95
CA PHE A 210 -10.02 -0.07 -15.14
C PHE A 210 -9.51 0.73 -16.34
N ILE A 211 -8.41 1.45 -16.14
CA ILE A 211 -7.73 2.27 -17.15
C ILE A 211 -6.31 1.71 -17.33
N PRO A 212 -5.96 1.13 -18.51
CA PRO A 212 -4.66 0.50 -18.75
C PRO A 212 -3.55 1.52 -19.04
N GLU A 213 -3.50 2.61 -18.30
CA GLU A 213 -2.50 3.65 -18.43
C GLU A 213 -1.84 3.95 -17.08
N ILE A 214 -0.56 4.35 -17.12
CA ILE A 214 0.17 4.79 -15.92
C ILE A 214 -0.29 6.21 -15.59
N LEU A 215 -1.13 6.34 -14.57
CA LEU A 215 -1.74 7.61 -14.19
C LEU A 215 -1.32 8.09 -12.79
N ALA A 216 -0.47 7.34 -12.10
CA ALA A 216 0.17 7.81 -10.86
C ALA A 216 1.59 7.28 -10.73
N THR A 217 2.36 7.92 -9.83
CA THR A 217 3.70 7.48 -9.44
C THR A 217 3.77 7.35 -7.94
N TRP A 218 4.30 6.23 -7.47
CA TRP A 218 4.61 5.98 -6.07
C TRP A 218 6.09 6.20 -5.82
N ARG A 219 6.44 7.08 -4.89
CA ARG A 219 7.81 7.36 -4.51
C ARG A 219 8.26 6.45 -3.37
N THR A 220 9.41 5.77 -3.58
CA THR A 220 10.05 4.96 -2.55
C THR A 220 11.40 5.55 -2.16
N TYR A 221 11.69 5.63 -0.86
CA TYR A 221 12.91 6.26 -0.33
C TYR A 221 14.09 5.31 -0.19
N THR A 222 13.86 4.00 -0.20
CA THR A 222 14.88 2.96 0.06
C THR A 222 14.91 1.87 -0.99
N GLY A 223 14.44 2.17 -2.21
CA GLY A 223 14.44 1.21 -3.32
C GLY A 223 13.40 0.08 -3.24
N LEU A 224 12.74 -0.12 -2.09
CA LEU A 224 11.72 -1.15 -1.90
C LEU A 224 10.72 -0.86 -0.78
N SER A 225 10.93 0.14 0.08
CA SER A 225 10.10 0.33 1.25
C SER A 225 9.49 1.72 1.30
N GLY A 226 8.17 1.78 1.21
CA GLY A 226 7.39 2.91 1.69
C GLY A 226 7.26 2.88 3.22
N TYR A 227 6.48 3.81 3.77
CA TYR A 227 6.15 3.85 5.20
C TYR A 227 5.61 2.50 5.71
N ALA A 228 4.75 1.84 4.93
CA ALA A 228 4.18 0.55 5.27
C ALA A 228 5.24 -0.53 5.50
N ASP A 229 6.25 -0.65 4.63
CA ASP A 229 7.26 -1.70 4.71
C ASP A 229 8.12 -1.58 5.97
N THR A 230 8.48 -0.36 6.38
CA THR A 230 9.28 -0.13 7.60
C THR A 230 8.49 -0.45 8.86
N HIS A 231 7.17 -0.23 8.87
CA HIS A 231 6.30 -0.52 10.00
C HIS A 231 5.89 -1.99 10.08
N PHE A 232 5.77 -2.67 8.94
CA PHE A 232 5.50 -4.10 8.89
C PHE A 232 6.45 -4.94 9.75
N LEU A 233 7.73 -4.57 9.73
CA LEU A 233 8.77 -5.34 10.42
C LEU A 233 8.99 -4.87 11.86
N SER A 234 8.83 -3.57 12.14
CA SER A 234 9.02 -3.01 13.47
C SER A 234 7.86 -3.26 14.42
N GLU A 235 6.63 -3.50 13.87
CA GLU A 235 5.40 -3.66 14.64
C GLU A 235 4.64 -4.95 14.25
N GLU A 236 5.35 -6.07 14.27
CA GLU A 236 4.83 -7.38 13.84
C GLU A 236 3.53 -7.78 14.54
N ALA A 237 3.41 -7.54 15.84
CA ALA A 237 2.21 -7.88 16.60
C ALA A 237 0.97 -7.10 16.12
N LYS A 238 1.13 -5.82 15.80
CA LYS A 238 0.06 -4.99 15.23
C LYS A 238 -0.32 -5.46 13.82
N THR A 239 0.67 -5.78 13.01
CA THR A 239 0.45 -6.33 11.66
C THR A 239 -0.39 -7.59 11.69
N ILE A 240 -0.12 -8.50 12.63
CA ILE A 240 -0.88 -9.74 12.78
C ILE A 240 -2.29 -9.47 13.28
N SER A 241 -2.43 -8.61 14.28
CA SER A 241 -3.75 -8.21 14.79
C SER A 241 -4.61 -7.58 13.70
N ALA A 242 -4.02 -6.72 12.87
CA ALA A 242 -4.69 -6.11 11.73
C ALA A 242 -5.12 -7.13 10.67
N LEU A 243 -4.28 -8.13 10.36
CA LEU A 243 -4.64 -9.25 9.47
C LEU A 243 -5.79 -10.08 10.05
N ASP A 244 -5.75 -10.41 11.34
CA ASP A 244 -6.83 -11.15 12.00
C ASP A 244 -8.15 -10.37 11.94
N LYS A 245 -8.12 -9.06 12.22
CA LYS A 245 -9.30 -8.20 12.14
C LYS A 245 -9.85 -8.12 10.71
N MET A 246 -8.98 -8.02 9.72
CA MET A 246 -9.38 -8.00 8.32
C MET A 246 -10.10 -9.28 7.91
N VAL A 247 -9.61 -10.45 8.34
CA VAL A 247 -10.27 -11.75 8.12
C VAL A 247 -11.64 -11.80 8.79
N GLN A 248 -11.75 -11.27 10.02
CA GLN A 248 -13.03 -11.18 10.72
C GLN A 248 -14.03 -10.31 9.95
N ILE A 249 -13.60 -9.18 9.38
CA ILE A 249 -14.44 -8.33 8.54
C ILE A 249 -14.91 -9.10 7.30
N MET A 250 -14.00 -9.73 6.56
CA MET A 250 -14.32 -10.47 5.33
C MET A 250 -15.32 -11.62 5.60
N ASN A 251 -15.19 -12.29 6.74
CA ASN A 251 -16.06 -13.41 7.15
C ASN A 251 -17.31 -12.98 7.92
N SER A 252 -17.53 -11.68 8.12
CA SER A 252 -18.71 -11.19 8.81
C SER A 252 -19.98 -11.40 7.97
N LYS A 253 -21.16 -11.47 8.63
CA LYS A 253 -22.45 -11.60 7.94
C LYS A 253 -22.69 -10.50 6.89
N GLU A 254 -22.11 -9.33 7.10
CA GLU A 254 -22.26 -8.17 6.21
C GLU A 254 -21.49 -8.35 4.89
N TYR A 255 -20.34 -9.04 4.94
CA TYR A 255 -19.41 -9.07 3.80
C TYR A 255 -19.19 -10.47 3.21
N THR A 256 -19.63 -11.54 3.85
CA THR A 256 -19.36 -12.92 3.40
C THR A 256 -19.83 -13.21 1.97
N LEU A 257 -20.90 -12.54 1.49
CA LEU A 257 -21.36 -12.67 0.09
C LEU A 257 -20.38 -12.05 -0.92
N PHE A 258 -19.57 -11.11 -0.49
CA PHE A 258 -18.61 -10.40 -1.34
C PHE A 258 -17.21 -11.00 -1.26
N PHE A 259 -16.93 -11.78 -0.20
CA PHE A 259 -15.67 -12.45 0.06
C PHE A 259 -15.87 -13.96 0.24
N PRO A 260 -16.05 -14.72 -0.85
CA PRO A 260 -16.09 -16.17 -0.76
C PRO A 260 -14.77 -16.73 -0.22
N ASP A 261 -14.82 -17.89 0.43
CA ASP A 261 -13.70 -18.47 1.19
C ASP A 261 -12.40 -18.54 0.39
N ASP A 262 -12.46 -18.94 -0.88
CA ASP A 262 -11.31 -19.03 -1.77
C ASP A 262 -10.67 -17.66 -2.08
N LEU A 263 -11.45 -16.58 -2.13
CA LEU A 263 -10.93 -15.22 -2.26
C LEU A 263 -10.24 -14.77 -0.97
N VAL A 264 -10.84 -15.05 0.19
CA VAL A 264 -10.24 -14.77 1.50
C VAL A 264 -8.91 -15.51 1.65
N GLU A 265 -8.88 -16.81 1.33
CA GLU A 265 -7.66 -17.63 1.34
C GLU A 265 -6.57 -17.07 0.43
N ALA A 266 -6.91 -16.72 -0.81
CA ALA A 266 -5.97 -16.15 -1.77
C ALA A 266 -5.38 -14.82 -1.27
N TYR A 267 -6.19 -13.98 -0.64
CA TYR A 267 -5.76 -12.70 -0.09
C TYR A 267 -4.80 -12.87 1.08
N ILE A 268 -5.18 -13.70 2.05
CA ILE A 268 -4.36 -14.01 3.23
C ILE A 268 -3.01 -14.58 2.80
N SER A 269 -3.03 -15.57 1.89
CA SER A 269 -1.81 -16.17 1.35
C SER A 269 -0.86 -15.12 0.76
N LYS A 270 -1.41 -14.13 0.03
CA LYS A 270 -0.64 -13.04 -0.57
C LYS A 270 -0.05 -12.09 0.48
N CYS A 271 -0.83 -11.71 1.50
CA CYS A 271 -0.36 -10.89 2.61
C CYS A 271 0.76 -11.57 3.39
N MET A 272 0.59 -12.85 3.71
CA MET A 272 1.60 -13.65 4.40
C MET A 272 2.89 -13.76 3.57
N HIS A 273 2.77 -13.96 2.26
CA HIS A 273 3.94 -14.00 1.37
C HIS A 273 4.69 -12.66 1.31
N ALA A 274 3.96 -11.54 1.32
CA ALA A 274 4.55 -10.20 1.37
C ALA A 274 5.34 -9.99 2.67
N VAL A 275 4.76 -10.32 3.83
CA VAL A 275 5.41 -10.25 5.14
C VAL A 275 6.69 -11.09 5.17
N GLN A 276 6.64 -12.32 4.64
CA GLN A 276 7.79 -13.21 4.56
C GLN A 276 8.91 -12.67 3.67
N SER A 277 8.56 -12.14 2.49
CA SER A 277 9.53 -11.55 1.57
C SER A 277 10.26 -10.38 2.20
N MET A 278 9.56 -9.54 2.95
CA MET A 278 10.16 -8.38 3.65
C MET A 278 11.10 -8.84 4.75
N ARG A 279 10.73 -9.85 5.51
CA ARG A 279 11.55 -10.43 6.59
C ARG A 279 12.85 -11.07 6.06
N LEU A 280 12.76 -11.80 4.97
CA LEU A 280 13.94 -12.37 4.29
C LEU A 280 14.89 -11.27 3.78
N LYS A 281 14.36 -10.15 3.26
CA LYS A 281 15.18 -9.01 2.84
C LYS A 281 15.85 -8.31 4.01
N GLN A 282 15.12 -8.11 5.12
CA GLN A 282 15.71 -7.54 6.33
C GLN A 282 16.86 -8.39 6.84
N MET A 283 16.67 -9.70 6.93
CA MET A 283 17.72 -10.63 7.34
C MET A 283 18.93 -10.58 6.41
N HIS A 284 18.70 -10.50 5.09
CA HIS A 284 19.77 -10.39 4.12
C HIS A 284 20.57 -9.09 4.32
N ASN A 285 19.90 -7.95 4.54
CA ASN A 285 20.55 -6.67 4.80
C ASN A 285 21.32 -6.68 6.13
N GLU A 286 20.72 -7.21 7.21
CA GLU A 286 21.39 -7.37 8.51
C GLU A 286 22.65 -8.24 8.38
N MET A 287 22.60 -9.31 7.58
CA MET A 287 23.74 -10.17 7.29
C MET A 287 24.84 -9.44 6.51
N ILE A 288 24.48 -8.64 5.50
CA ILE A 288 25.44 -7.83 4.74
C ILE A 288 26.12 -6.79 5.66
N ASP A 289 25.34 -6.11 6.50
CA ASP A 289 25.88 -5.12 7.43
C ASP A 289 26.76 -5.76 8.51
N TYR A 290 26.39 -6.93 9.00
CA TYR A 290 27.23 -7.73 9.90
C TYR A 290 28.53 -8.14 9.22
N MET A 291 28.50 -8.62 7.97
CA MET A 291 29.68 -8.99 7.20
C MET A 291 30.60 -7.78 6.91
N LYS A 292 30.04 -6.61 6.64
CA LYS A 292 30.81 -5.36 6.47
C LYS A 292 31.48 -4.95 7.77
N THR A 293 30.75 -5.01 8.89
CA THR A 293 31.24 -4.63 10.22
C THR A 293 32.34 -5.59 10.69
N THR A 294 32.18 -6.92 10.46
CA THR A 294 33.20 -7.91 10.82
C THR A 294 34.41 -7.89 9.91
N ARG A 295 34.32 -7.46 8.64
CA ARG A 295 35.49 -7.19 7.80
C ARG A 295 36.33 -6.00 8.30
N SER A 296 35.65 -5.01 8.93
CA SER A 296 36.37 -3.86 9.53
C SER A 296 37.00 -4.18 10.90
N LEU A 297 36.52 -5.22 11.58
CA LEU A 297 36.97 -5.67 12.92
C LEU A 297 37.87 -6.92 12.84
N GLN A 298 38.82 -6.94 11.93
CA GLN A 298 39.73 -8.07 11.65
C GLN A 298 40.52 -8.60 12.86
N LYS A 299 39.83 -9.03 13.95
CA LYS A 299 40.43 -9.92 14.99
C LYS A 299 39.35 -10.60 15.82
N SER A 300 39.31 -11.93 15.80
CA SER A 300 38.85 -12.87 16.85
C SER A 300 37.54 -13.62 16.81
N GLU A 301 36.67 -13.45 15.84
CA GLU A 301 35.49 -14.35 15.81
C GLU A 301 35.64 -15.47 14.77
N SER A 302 35.41 -16.72 15.19
CA SER A 302 35.57 -17.88 14.32
C SER A 302 34.48 -17.91 13.23
N LEU A 303 34.81 -18.52 12.08
CA LEU A 303 33.83 -18.78 11.00
C LEU A 303 32.61 -19.59 11.52
N LEU A 304 32.81 -20.37 12.57
CA LEU A 304 31.79 -21.18 13.23
C LEU A 304 30.74 -20.32 13.94
N ASP A 305 31.15 -19.25 14.65
CA ASP A 305 30.22 -18.36 15.35
C ASP A 305 29.31 -17.60 14.37
N LYS A 306 29.87 -17.25 13.21
CA LYS A 306 29.15 -16.61 12.10
C LYS A 306 28.11 -17.53 11.48
N PHE A 307 28.48 -18.82 11.33
CA PHE A 307 27.61 -19.84 10.79
C PHE A 307 26.49 -20.22 11.78
N VAL A 308 26.79 -20.32 13.06
CA VAL A 308 25.82 -20.59 14.14
C VAL A 308 24.81 -19.43 14.26
N TYR A 309 25.28 -18.18 14.22
CA TYR A 309 24.38 -17.01 14.21
C TYR A 309 23.40 -17.04 13.02
N LEU A 310 23.90 -17.36 11.82
CA LEU A 310 23.08 -17.46 10.62
C LEU A 310 22.03 -18.58 10.76
N ILE A 311 22.40 -19.74 11.29
CA ILE A 311 21.47 -20.86 11.53
C ILE A 311 20.41 -20.48 12.56
N ILE A 312 20.77 -19.82 13.65
CA ILE A 312 19.81 -19.37 14.68
C ILE A 312 18.78 -18.41 14.07
N LYS A 313 19.22 -17.44 13.28
CA LYS A 313 18.32 -16.51 12.58
C LYS A 313 17.42 -17.21 11.55
N MET A 314 17.94 -18.17 10.81
CA MET A 314 17.14 -19.01 9.91
C MET A 314 16.11 -19.85 10.67
N LEU A 315 16.48 -20.43 11.82
CA LEU A 315 15.56 -21.21 12.67
C LEU A 315 14.46 -20.33 13.26
N ASP A 316 14.72 -19.08 13.61
CA ASP A 316 13.71 -18.13 14.08
C ASP A 316 12.68 -17.83 13.00
N VAL A 317 13.10 -17.67 11.74
CA VAL A 317 12.20 -17.55 10.60
C VAL A 317 11.40 -18.82 10.38
N PHE A 318 12.02 -20.00 10.48
CA PHE A 318 11.32 -21.29 10.36
C PHE A 318 10.33 -21.52 11.51
N LYS A 319 10.68 -21.18 12.76
CA LYS A 319 9.75 -21.25 13.91
C LYS A 319 8.53 -20.35 13.71
N PHE A 320 8.74 -19.12 13.24
CA PHE A 320 7.65 -18.23 12.90
C PHE A 320 6.73 -18.83 11.82
N PHE A 321 7.32 -19.45 10.81
CA PHE A 321 6.60 -20.14 9.74
C PHE A 321 5.73 -21.28 10.26
N PHE A 322 6.30 -22.16 11.09
CA PHE A 322 5.60 -23.35 11.60
C PHE A 322 4.53 -23.02 12.65
N VAL A 323 4.84 -22.17 13.60
CA VAL A 323 3.91 -21.83 14.69
C VAL A 323 2.70 -21.04 14.14
N LYS A 324 2.90 -20.12 13.21
CA LYS A 324 1.80 -19.32 12.65
C LYS A 324 1.02 -20.04 11.56
N SER A 325 1.67 -20.81 10.70
CA SER A 325 0.96 -21.71 9.76
C SER A 325 0.08 -22.69 10.50
N TYR A 326 0.54 -23.22 11.65
CA TYR A 326 -0.24 -24.11 12.50
C TYR A 326 -1.43 -23.42 13.17
N PHE A 327 -1.25 -22.20 13.73
CA PHE A 327 -2.34 -21.41 14.33
C PHE A 327 -3.36 -20.96 13.27
N TYR A 328 -2.88 -20.58 12.10
CA TYR A 328 -3.72 -20.16 10.97
C TYR A 328 -4.50 -21.34 10.40
N TYR A 329 -3.85 -22.49 10.18
CA TYR A 329 -4.47 -23.74 9.77
C TYR A 329 -5.60 -24.17 10.71
N ARG A 330 -5.37 -24.08 12.03
CA ARG A 330 -6.38 -24.46 13.03
C ARG A 330 -7.58 -23.52 13.08
N ARG A 331 -7.42 -22.28 12.66
CA ARG A 331 -8.47 -21.24 12.72
C ARG A 331 -9.25 -21.07 11.42
N THR A 332 -8.64 -21.36 10.27
CA THR A 332 -9.18 -21.06 8.94
C THR A 332 -9.38 -22.28 8.05
N HIS A 333 -9.03 -23.51 8.50
CA HIS A 333 -9.00 -24.73 7.69
C HIS A 333 -8.17 -24.64 6.39
N ILE A 334 -7.25 -23.67 6.28
CA ILE A 334 -6.43 -23.46 5.08
C ILE A 334 -5.46 -24.61 4.87
N ASN A 335 -5.53 -25.25 3.70
CA ASN A 335 -4.69 -26.38 3.34
C ASN A 335 -3.27 -25.92 2.94
N VAL A 336 -2.24 -26.39 3.67
CA VAL A 336 -0.81 -26.09 3.41
C VAL A 336 -0.40 -26.46 1.97
N PHE A 337 -1.04 -27.43 1.33
CA PHE A 337 -0.79 -27.80 -0.07
C PHE A 337 -1.26 -26.73 -1.07
N SER A 338 -2.26 -25.90 -0.73
CA SER A 338 -2.66 -24.77 -1.59
C SER A 338 -1.60 -23.67 -1.57
N LEU A 339 -0.97 -23.44 -0.42
CA LEU A 339 0.14 -22.50 -0.27
C LEU A 339 1.35 -22.89 -1.14
N ILE A 340 1.73 -24.17 -1.13
CA ILE A 340 2.83 -24.70 -1.97
C ILE A 340 2.49 -24.56 -3.45
N ARG A 341 1.25 -24.85 -3.86
CA ARG A 341 0.79 -24.73 -5.26
C ARG A 341 0.87 -23.29 -5.75
N ASN A 342 0.54 -22.31 -4.91
CA ASN A 342 0.62 -20.89 -5.24
C ASN A 342 2.07 -20.40 -5.41
N ILE A 343 3.02 -20.92 -4.62
CA ILE A 343 4.46 -20.65 -4.79
C ILE A 343 4.96 -21.17 -6.15
N VAL A 344 4.51 -22.35 -6.56
CA VAL A 344 4.87 -22.95 -7.85
C VAL A 344 4.25 -22.17 -9.02
N SER A 345 3.01 -21.69 -8.88
CA SER A 345 2.33 -20.86 -9.87
C SER A 345 3.01 -19.50 -10.04
N TYR A 346 3.47 -18.87 -8.96
CA TYR A 346 4.21 -17.61 -9.02
C TYR A 346 5.54 -17.74 -9.80
N ARG A 347 6.28 -18.84 -9.59
CA ARG A 347 7.50 -19.14 -10.37
C ARG A 347 7.23 -19.30 -11.86
N ARG A 348 6.08 -19.86 -12.25
CA ARG A 348 5.65 -19.96 -13.65
C ARG A 348 5.33 -18.58 -14.24
N GLY A 349 4.65 -17.72 -13.51
CA GLY A 349 4.36 -16.34 -13.92
C GLY A 349 5.63 -15.51 -14.17
N LEU A 350 6.65 -15.63 -13.32
CA LEU A 350 7.95 -14.99 -13.51
C LEU A 350 8.68 -15.47 -14.77
N LYS A 351 8.52 -16.75 -15.12
CA LYS A 351 9.12 -17.32 -16.34
C LYS A 351 8.44 -16.79 -17.61
N ILE A 352 7.11 -16.64 -17.58
CA ILE A 352 6.33 -16.06 -18.68
C ILE A 352 6.68 -14.57 -18.86
N TYR A 353 6.81 -13.79 -17.78
CA TYR A 353 7.19 -12.39 -17.82
C TYR A 353 8.60 -12.16 -18.38
N LYS A 354 9.58 -13.01 -18.02
CA LYS A 354 10.93 -12.94 -18.59
C LYS A 354 10.93 -13.23 -20.09
N ASN A 355 10.10 -14.15 -20.56
CA ASN A 355 10.01 -14.50 -21.98
C ASN A 355 9.25 -13.46 -22.80
N SER A 356 8.34 -12.67 -22.22
CA SER A 356 7.62 -11.61 -22.93
C SER A 356 8.41 -10.31 -23.14
N LYS A 357 9.59 -10.17 -22.53
CA LYS A 357 10.51 -9.03 -22.74
C LYS A 357 11.50 -9.22 -23.90
N PHE A 358 11.49 -10.36 -24.56
CA PHE A 358 12.43 -10.70 -25.64
C PHE A 358 11.74 -11.01 -26.97
N ASN A 359 10.46 -10.66 -27.12
CA ASN A 359 9.76 -10.65 -28.42
C ASN A 359 9.23 -9.26 -28.74
#